data_cf6ff93493d4bd6368f8c8fec2b924a9
#
_entry.id   cf6ff93493d4bd6368f8c8fec2b924a9
#
_cell.length_a   1.000
_cell.length_b   1.000
_cell.length_c   1.000
_cell.angle_alpha   90.00
_cell.angle_beta   90.00
_cell.angle_gamma   90.00
#
_symmetry.space_group_name_H-M   'P 1'
#
loop_
_entity.id
_entity.type
_entity.pdbx_description
1 polymer ?
#
loop_
_entity_poly.entity_id
_entity_poly.type
_entity_poly.pdbx_seq_one_letter_code
_entity_poly.pdbx_strand_id
1 'polypeptide(L)'
;GSEMCIRDRDMKFARTVVTTPEHHDEMIAFTSQIAHVLACSYVLSPLAPMHPGYSAGSYRDVSRVARINAEMWSDLFIDNKDALVREVDDLVSNLMKFKYNIINEDRQALCDLMNKANSIKEEIG
;
A
#
# COMPACT_ATOMS: atom_id res chain seq x y z
N GLY A 1 -0.95 1.15 -29.53
CA GLY A 1 -0.55 0.87 -29.00
C GLY A 1 0.16 0.75 -27.65
N SER A 2 -0.34 1.37 -26.72
CA SER A 2 0.24 1.38 -25.38
C SER A 2 -0.72 0.76 -24.38
N GLU A 3 -1.55 -0.13 -24.85
CA GLU A 3 -2.56 -0.75 -24.04
C GLU A 3 -2.06 -2.07 -23.47
N MET A 4 -2.43 -2.33 -22.24
CA MET A 4 -2.18 -3.61 -21.59
C MET A 4 -3.48 -4.28 -21.26
N CYS A 5 -3.50 -5.59 -21.45
CA CYS A 5 -4.65 -6.41 -21.10
C CYS A 5 -4.33 -7.17 -19.82
N ILE A 6 -5.16 -6.99 -18.82
CA ILE A 6 -5.06 -7.70 -17.55
C ILE A 6 -6.22 -8.66 -17.49
N ARG A 7 -5.90 -9.94 -17.28
CA ARG A 7 -6.93 -10.97 -17.12
C ARG A 7 -7.11 -11.28 -15.65
N ASP A 8 -8.31 -11.09 -15.16
CA ASP A 8 -8.68 -11.41 -13.81
C ASP A 8 -9.25 -12.83 -13.75
N ARG A 9 -8.44 -13.74 -13.23
CA ARG A 9 -8.82 -15.16 -13.11
C ARG A 9 -9.51 -15.47 -11.80
N ASP A 10 -9.34 -14.61 -10.80
CA ASP A 10 -9.92 -14.84 -9.48
C ASP A 10 -11.43 -14.73 -9.51
N MET A 11 -11.97 -14.04 -10.47
CA MET A 11 -13.41 -13.91 -10.68
C MET A 11 -14.01 -15.12 -11.38
N LYS A 12 -13.21 -16.14 -11.64
CA LYS A 12 -13.64 -17.39 -12.31
C LYS A 12 -14.18 -17.17 -13.72
N PHE A 13 -13.91 -16.05 -14.29
CA PHE A 13 -14.19 -15.77 -15.70
C PHE A 13 -13.08 -14.86 -16.23
N ALA A 14 -12.87 -14.99 -17.52
CA ALA A 14 -11.86 -14.15 -18.17
C ALA A 14 -12.41 -12.73 -18.28
N ARG A 15 -11.83 -11.83 -17.53
CA ARG A 15 -12.12 -10.42 -17.62
C ARG A 15 -10.86 -9.71 -18.09
N THR A 16 -10.93 -9.10 -19.25
CA THR A 16 -9.81 -8.34 -19.80
C THR A 16 -10.03 -6.88 -19.53
N VAL A 17 -9.10 -6.27 -18.80
CA VAL A 17 -9.09 -4.83 -18.56
C VAL A 17 -8.04 -4.22 -19.49
N VAL A 18 -8.48 -3.28 -20.32
CA VAL A 18 -7.58 -2.56 -21.23
C VAL A 18 -7.25 -1.23 -20.59
N THR A 19 -5.96 -0.92 -20.49
CA THR A 19 -5.51 0.30 -19.85
C THR A 19 -4.35 0.94 -20.63
N THR A 20 -4.06 2.20 -20.31
CA THR A 20 -2.89 2.90 -20.85
C THR A 20 -1.65 2.55 -20.02
N PRO A 21 -0.44 2.72 -20.58
CA PRO A 21 0.79 2.52 -19.82
C PRO A 21 0.86 3.38 -18.56
N GLU A 22 0.42 4.62 -18.64
CA GLU A 22 0.43 5.55 -17.50
C GLU A 22 -0.47 5.06 -16.39
N HIS A 23 -1.67 4.60 -16.73
CA HIS A 23 -2.60 4.06 -15.74
C HIS A 23 -2.10 2.74 -15.18
N HIS A 24 -1.50 1.90 -16.02
CA HIS A 24 -0.88 0.65 -15.56
C HIS A 24 0.21 0.95 -14.54
N ASP A 25 1.07 1.93 -14.82
CA ASP A 25 2.16 2.31 -13.91
C ASP A 25 1.62 2.83 -12.58
N GLU A 26 0.55 3.61 -12.60
CA GLU A 26 -0.13 4.07 -11.39
C GLU A 26 -0.66 2.90 -10.57
N MET A 27 -1.28 1.93 -11.24
CA MET A 27 -1.85 0.76 -10.55
C MET A 27 -0.77 -0.15 -9.97
N ILE A 28 0.36 -0.32 -10.67
CA ILE A 28 1.49 -1.09 -10.15
C ILE A 28 2.10 -0.39 -8.93
N ALA A 29 2.22 0.94 -8.97
CA ALA A 29 2.70 1.71 -7.83
C ALA A 29 1.81 1.46 -6.61
N PHE A 30 0.50 1.47 -6.79
CA PHE A 30 -0.45 1.28 -5.70
C PHE A 30 -0.55 -0.17 -5.23
N THR A 31 -0.68 -1.12 -6.15
CA THR A 31 -0.99 -2.52 -5.78
C THR A 31 0.23 -3.30 -5.31
N SER A 32 1.42 -2.90 -5.74
CA SER A 32 2.64 -3.64 -5.47
C SER A 32 3.68 -2.78 -4.76
N GLN A 33 4.13 -1.72 -5.40
CA GLN A 33 5.32 -0.99 -4.96
C GLN A 33 5.12 -0.28 -3.63
N ILE A 34 4.01 0.43 -3.45
CA ILE A 34 3.75 1.12 -2.19
C ILE A 34 3.60 0.15 -1.02
N ALA A 35 3.07 -1.04 -1.28
CA ALA A 35 2.95 -2.06 -0.23
C ALA A 35 4.32 -2.49 0.29
N HIS A 36 5.31 -2.62 -0.60
CA HIS A 36 6.68 -2.96 -0.20
C HIS A 36 7.36 -1.81 0.53
N VAL A 37 7.17 -0.58 0.06
CA VAL A 37 7.68 0.61 0.75
C VAL A 37 7.09 0.70 2.16
N LEU A 38 5.78 0.50 2.28
CA LEU A 38 5.09 0.53 3.57
C LEU A 38 5.63 -0.53 4.52
N ALA A 39 5.76 -1.77 4.05
CA ALA A 39 6.24 -2.88 4.87
C ALA A 39 7.68 -2.63 5.35
N CYS A 40 8.56 -2.19 4.46
CA CYS A 40 9.94 -1.86 4.82
C CYS A 40 10.00 -0.70 5.82
N SER A 41 9.21 0.33 5.60
CA SER A 41 9.15 1.49 6.50
C SER A 41 8.67 1.09 7.89
N TYR A 42 7.70 0.19 7.95
CA TYR A 42 7.17 -0.32 9.21
C TYR A 42 8.23 -1.09 9.98
N VAL A 43 8.95 -1.98 9.30
CA VAL A 43 10.00 -2.80 9.93
C VAL A 43 11.20 -1.98 10.37
N LEU A 44 11.42 -0.81 9.77
CA LEU A 44 12.51 0.09 10.18
C LEU A 44 12.27 0.77 11.52
N SER A 45 11.12 0.57 12.16
CA SER A 45 10.87 1.09 13.50
C SER A 45 11.92 0.55 14.50
N PRO A 46 12.43 1.39 15.42
CA PRO A 46 13.33 0.93 16.48
C PRO A 46 12.75 -0.16 17.36
N LEU A 47 11.43 -0.30 17.38
CA LEU A 47 10.74 -1.32 18.17
C LEU A 47 10.69 -2.69 17.48
N ALA A 48 10.98 -2.76 16.18
CA ALA A 48 10.87 -4.01 15.44
C ALA A 48 11.70 -5.17 16.05
N PRO A 49 12.95 -4.96 16.47
CA PRO A 49 13.72 -6.04 17.08
C PRO A 49 13.16 -6.54 18.41
N MET A 50 12.27 -5.77 19.03
CA MET A 50 11.68 -6.10 20.33
C MET A 50 10.32 -6.79 20.23
N HIS A 51 9.83 -7.04 19.01
CA HIS A 51 8.49 -7.58 18.84
C HIS A 51 8.29 -9.02 19.36
N PRO A 52 9.31 -9.90 19.43
CA PRO A 52 9.07 -11.26 19.92
C PRO A 52 8.44 -11.25 21.32
N GLY A 53 7.35 -12.00 21.47
CA GLY A 53 6.58 -12.04 22.70
C GLY A 53 5.42 -11.04 22.73
N TYR A 54 5.41 -10.06 21.83
CA TYR A 54 4.34 -9.05 21.75
C TYR A 54 3.62 -9.08 20.40
N SER A 55 4.23 -9.71 19.40
CA SER A 55 3.70 -9.65 18.04
C SER A 55 2.39 -10.40 17.90
N ALA A 56 1.46 -9.77 17.19
CA ALA A 56 0.20 -10.35 16.78
C ALA A 56 0.20 -10.54 15.26
N GLY A 57 -0.92 -11.06 14.74
CA GLY A 57 -1.07 -11.30 13.31
C GLY A 57 -0.89 -10.04 12.46
N SER A 58 -1.27 -8.86 13.00
CA SER A 58 -1.13 -7.59 12.28
C SER A 58 0.31 -7.30 11.89
N TYR A 59 1.27 -7.47 12.81
CA TYR A 59 2.67 -7.25 12.49
C TYR A 59 3.12 -8.21 11.39
N ARG A 60 2.79 -9.49 11.55
CA ARG A 60 3.18 -10.52 10.58
C ARG A 60 2.63 -10.22 9.19
N ASP A 61 1.35 -9.87 9.13
CA ASP A 61 0.69 -9.63 7.85
C ASP A 61 1.26 -8.41 7.13
N VAL A 62 1.48 -7.31 7.85
CA VAL A 62 2.00 -6.09 7.24
C VAL A 62 3.48 -6.22 6.89
N SER A 63 4.27 -6.86 7.76
CA SER A 63 5.72 -6.95 7.56
C SER A 63 6.15 -8.02 6.56
N ARG A 64 5.25 -8.91 6.17
CA ARG A 64 5.58 -10.09 5.35
C ARG A 64 6.35 -9.75 4.08
N VAL A 65 5.98 -8.66 3.41
CA VAL A 65 6.61 -8.27 2.15
C VAL A 65 7.82 -7.36 2.33
N ALA A 66 8.30 -7.18 3.57
CA ALA A 66 9.51 -6.40 3.83
C ALA A 66 10.78 -7.18 3.47
N ARG A 67 10.68 -8.50 3.27
CA ARG A 67 11.82 -9.33 2.85
C ARG A 67 11.86 -9.32 1.33
N ILE A 68 12.72 -8.49 0.75
CA ILE A 68 12.77 -8.27 -0.69
C ILE A 68 14.21 -8.26 -1.19
N ASN A 69 14.37 -8.49 -2.49
CA ASN A 69 15.64 -8.32 -3.17
C ASN A 69 15.86 -6.81 -3.39
N ALA A 70 16.78 -6.23 -2.61
CA ALA A 70 16.97 -4.78 -2.60
C ALA A 70 17.43 -4.22 -3.95
N GLU A 71 18.33 -4.93 -4.63
CA GLU A 71 18.84 -4.46 -5.93
C GLU A 71 17.74 -4.40 -6.98
N MET A 72 17.00 -5.49 -7.11
CA MET A 72 15.91 -5.57 -8.09
C MET A 72 14.81 -4.54 -7.80
N TRP A 73 14.39 -4.44 -6.55
CA TRP A 73 13.30 -3.54 -6.19
C TRP A 73 13.71 -2.06 -6.26
N SER A 74 14.99 -1.74 -5.97
CA SER A 74 15.47 -0.36 -6.18
C SER A 74 15.32 0.06 -7.64
N ASP A 75 15.68 -0.82 -8.56
CA ASP A 75 15.56 -0.53 -9.99
C ASP A 75 14.09 -0.34 -10.38
N LEU A 76 13.21 -1.22 -9.89
CA LEU A 76 11.78 -1.11 -10.18
C LEU A 76 11.17 0.18 -9.62
N PHE A 77 11.57 0.59 -8.43
CA PHE A 77 11.11 1.84 -7.82
C PHE A 77 11.57 3.05 -8.64
N ILE A 78 12.82 3.06 -9.06
CA ILE A 78 13.37 4.17 -9.84
C ILE A 78 12.71 4.24 -11.22
N ASP A 79 12.50 3.09 -11.85
CA ASP A 79 11.87 3.02 -13.16
C ASP A 79 10.43 3.55 -13.14
N ASN A 80 9.75 3.45 -12.01
CA ASN A 80 8.38 3.94 -11.84
C ASN A 80 8.31 5.13 -10.88
N LYS A 81 9.34 5.95 -10.89
CA LYS A 81 9.54 7.01 -9.90
C LYS A 81 8.35 7.95 -9.76
N ASP A 82 7.86 8.49 -10.85
CA ASP A 82 6.83 9.53 -10.77
C ASP A 82 5.53 9.01 -10.17
N ALA A 83 5.08 7.84 -10.62
CA ALA A 83 3.86 7.21 -10.08
C ALA A 83 4.06 6.80 -8.62
N LEU A 84 5.20 6.22 -8.30
CA LEU A 84 5.47 5.76 -6.93
C LEU A 84 5.58 6.92 -5.95
N VAL A 85 6.21 8.02 -6.34
CA VAL A 85 6.32 9.21 -5.48
C VAL A 85 4.92 9.76 -5.15
N ARG A 86 4.01 9.79 -6.14
CA ARG A 86 2.63 10.23 -5.89
C ARG A 86 1.93 9.31 -4.86
N GLU A 87 2.14 8.00 -4.97
CA GLU A 87 1.56 7.05 -4.01
C GLU A 87 2.17 7.21 -2.62
N VAL A 88 3.47 7.45 -2.54
CA VAL A 88 4.13 7.73 -1.25
C VAL A 88 3.54 9.00 -0.62
N ASP A 89 3.37 10.05 -1.42
CA ASP A 89 2.81 11.31 -0.92
C ASP A 89 1.38 11.10 -0.39
N ASP A 90 0.57 10.33 -1.11
CA ASP A 90 -0.80 10.04 -0.67
C ASP A 90 -0.80 9.24 0.63
N LEU A 91 0.07 8.23 0.74
CA LEU A 91 0.18 7.44 1.96
C LEU A 91 0.64 8.29 3.14
N VAL A 92 1.65 9.13 2.94
CA VAL A 92 2.14 10.04 3.97
C VAL A 92 1.03 10.98 4.42
N SER A 93 0.27 11.53 3.48
CA SER A 93 -0.86 12.40 3.79
C SER A 93 -1.90 11.68 4.65
N ASN A 94 -2.23 10.45 4.29
CA ASN A 94 -3.19 9.66 5.06
C ASN A 94 -2.65 9.33 6.47
N LEU A 95 -1.38 8.99 6.58
CA LEU A 95 -0.74 8.76 7.88
C LEU A 95 -0.78 10.01 8.75
N MET A 96 -0.56 11.18 8.15
CA MET A 96 -0.62 12.44 8.88
C MET A 96 -2.02 12.74 9.41
N LYS A 97 -3.07 12.37 8.66
CA LYS A 97 -4.45 12.51 9.14
C LYS A 97 -4.68 11.70 10.41
N PHE A 98 -4.22 10.44 10.43
CA PHE A 98 -4.31 9.63 11.64
C PHE A 98 -3.53 10.23 12.78
N LYS A 99 -2.27 10.57 12.53
CA LYS A 99 -1.40 11.15 13.57
C LYS A 99 -2.01 12.40 14.19
N TYR A 100 -2.48 13.32 13.36
CA TYR A 100 -3.07 14.59 13.81
C TYR A 100 -4.30 14.34 14.69
N ASN A 101 -5.17 13.46 14.25
CA ASN A 101 -6.39 13.18 14.98
C ASN A 101 -6.14 12.37 16.26
N ILE A 102 -5.09 11.55 16.28
CA ILE A 102 -4.65 10.88 17.52
C ILE A 102 -4.12 11.91 18.52
N ILE A 103 -3.27 12.83 18.07
CA ILE A 103 -2.72 13.89 18.93
C ILE A 103 -3.84 14.71 19.54
N ASN A 104 -4.83 15.07 18.73
CA ASN A 104 -5.96 15.90 19.18
C ASN A 104 -7.06 15.11 19.87
N GLU A 105 -6.90 13.80 20.00
CA GLU A 105 -7.89 12.91 20.61
C GLU A 105 -9.27 13.06 19.95
N ASP A 106 -9.28 13.30 18.65
CA ASP A 106 -10.51 13.48 17.88
C ASP A 106 -11.07 12.11 17.48
N ARG A 107 -11.83 11.53 18.40
CA ARG A 107 -12.40 10.20 18.23
C ARG A 107 -13.30 10.11 17.00
N GLN A 108 -14.12 11.14 16.77
CA GLN A 108 -15.07 11.13 15.66
C GLN A 108 -14.33 11.15 14.32
N ALA A 109 -13.31 11.98 14.18
CA ALA A 109 -12.52 12.03 12.96
C ALA A 109 -11.81 10.70 12.68
N LEU A 110 -11.30 10.04 13.73
CA LEU A 110 -10.68 8.72 13.60
C LEU A 110 -11.70 7.68 13.13
N CYS A 111 -12.89 7.68 13.74
CA CYS A 111 -13.96 6.78 13.31
C CYS A 111 -14.35 7.02 11.85
N ASP A 112 -14.46 8.27 11.45
CA ASP A 112 -14.82 8.62 10.07
C ASP A 112 -13.77 8.13 9.07
N LEU A 113 -12.49 8.29 9.38
CA LEU A 113 -11.40 7.79 8.54
C LEU A 113 -11.46 6.27 8.38
N MET A 114 -11.63 5.56 9.48
CA MET A 114 -11.67 4.10 9.46
C MET A 114 -12.93 3.57 8.78
N ASN A 115 -14.06 4.21 9.00
CA ASN A 115 -15.31 3.83 8.35
C ASN A 115 -15.23 4.04 6.84
N LYS A 116 -14.59 5.11 6.40
CA LYS A 116 -14.37 5.35 4.98
C LYS A 116 -13.49 4.26 4.37
N ALA A 117 -12.40 3.89 5.05
CA ALA A 117 -11.54 2.80 4.60
C ALA A 117 -12.29 1.47 4.53
N ASN A 118 -13.10 1.17 5.54
CA ASN A 118 -13.93 -0.03 5.56
C ASN A 118 -14.89 -0.09 4.37
N SER A 119 -15.56 1.02 4.07
CA SER A 119 -16.49 1.10 2.94
C SER A 119 -15.79 0.85 1.61
N ILE A 120 -14.61 1.45 1.42
CA ILE A 120 -13.84 1.24 0.20
C ILE A 120 -13.42 -0.23 0.10
N LYS A 121 -12.93 -0.81 1.19
CA LYS A 121 -12.48 -2.20 1.21
C LYS A 121 -13.62 -3.16 0.88
N GLU A 122 -14.82 -2.92 1.40
CA GLU A 122 -15.98 -3.76 1.13
C GLU A 122 -16.41 -3.69 -0.33
N GLU A 123 -16.33 -2.52 -0.96
CA GLU A 123 -16.74 -2.35 -2.35
C GLU A 123 -15.78 -3.00 -3.34
N ILE A 124 -14.49 -2.92 -3.07
CA ILE A 124 -13.49 -3.30 -4.08
C ILE A 124 -12.61 -4.47 -3.69
N GLY A 125 -12.71 -4.94 -2.47
CA GLY A 125 -11.95 -6.12 -2.01
C GLY A 125 -10.52 -5.83 -1.53
#